data_668b8518ea139ac6575e73f7b8c62add
#
_entry.id   668b8518ea139ac6575e73f7b8c62add
#
_cell.length_a   1.000
_cell.length_b   1.000
_cell.length_c   1.000
_cell.angle_alpha   90.00
_cell.angle_beta   90.00
_cell.angle_gamma   90.00
#
_symmetry.space_group_name_H-M   'P 1'
#
loop_
_entity.id
_entity.type
_entity.pdbx_description
1 polymer ?
#
loop_
_entity_poly.entity_id
_entity_poly.type
_entity_poly.pdbx_seq_one_letter_code
_entity_poly.pdbx_strand_id
1 'polypeptide(L)'
;QNPIEQEGTYPLPEAQVDRFMLKVIIDYPTLEEEKLIIRENLAGSLPKVTPVITADDIVEARKVVEKVYIDEKIEQYIADIVFASRYPDRYGLSQLKDLITFGGSPRASINLARASRAYAFIKRRGYVIPEDVRAIAHDVLRHRIGLSYEAEATNVTSEEIISDIINKVEVP
;
A
#
# COMPACT_ATOMS: atom_id res chain seq x y z
N GLN A 1 5.84 -11.80 -7.15
CA GLN A 1 5.43 -12.52 -8.36
C GLN A 1 5.86 -11.73 -9.58
N ASN A 2 6.34 -12.42 -10.62
CA ASN A 2 6.63 -11.79 -11.89
C ASN A 2 5.37 -11.88 -12.79
N PRO A 3 4.75 -10.76 -13.19
CA PRO A 3 3.54 -10.80 -14.01
C PRO A 3 3.77 -11.36 -15.42
N ILE A 4 5.03 -11.42 -15.88
CA ILE A 4 5.39 -11.94 -17.21
C ILE A 4 5.49 -13.48 -17.21
N GLU A 5 5.78 -14.10 -16.07
CA GLU A 5 5.97 -15.56 -15.93
C GLU A 5 4.71 -16.25 -15.39
N GLN A 6 3.53 -15.88 -15.87
CA GLN A 6 2.27 -16.47 -15.40
C GLN A 6 1.89 -17.81 -16.07
N GLU A 7 2.68 -18.34 -16.98
CA GLU A 7 2.42 -19.67 -17.53
C GLU A 7 2.53 -20.74 -16.44
N GLY A 8 1.36 -21.27 -16.03
CA GLY A 8 1.24 -22.34 -15.03
C GLY A 8 0.97 -21.91 -13.60
N THR A 9 0.82 -20.60 -13.32
CA THR A 9 0.43 -20.12 -11.99
C THR A 9 -1.02 -19.61 -11.99
N TYR A 10 -1.83 -20.13 -11.07
CA TYR A 10 -3.17 -19.58 -10.82
C TYR A 10 -3.08 -18.34 -9.93
N PRO A 11 -3.87 -17.28 -10.20
CA PRO A 11 -3.97 -16.16 -9.28
C PRO A 11 -4.43 -16.66 -7.90
N LEU A 12 -3.81 -16.14 -6.83
CA LEU A 12 -4.22 -16.48 -5.47
C LEU A 12 -5.67 -16.03 -5.23
N PRO A 13 -6.50 -16.86 -4.56
CA PRO A 13 -7.84 -16.44 -4.13
C PRO A 13 -7.77 -15.14 -3.32
N GLU A 14 -8.78 -14.28 -3.47
CA GLU A 14 -8.86 -12.96 -2.79
C GLU A 14 -8.65 -13.06 -1.28
N ALA A 15 -9.24 -14.06 -0.62
CA ALA A 15 -9.08 -14.30 0.81
C ALA A 15 -7.62 -14.59 1.22
N GLN A 16 -6.82 -15.13 0.31
CA GLN A 16 -5.39 -15.37 0.54
C GLN A 16 -4.59 -14.09 0.29
N VAL A 17 -4.94 -13.32 -0.72
CA VAL A 17 -4.29 -12.03 -1.04
C VAL A 17 -4.54 -11.01 0.07
N ASP A 18 -5.73 -10.94 0.66
CA ASP A 18 -6.09 -10.03 1.76
C ASP A 18 -5.21 -10.23 3.03
N ARG A 19 -4.53 -11.37 3.18
CA ARG A 19 -3.63 -11.62 4.32
C ARG A 19 -2.29 -10.91 4.22
N PHE A 20 -1.85 -10.52 3.02
CA PHE A 20 -0.60 -9.79 2.85
C PHE A 20 -0.78 -8.34 3.32
N MET A 21 0.18 -7.83 4.09
CA MET A 21 0.09 -6.47 4.61
C MET A 21 0.12 -5.43 3.50
N LEU A 22 1.07 -5.56 2.58
CA LEU A 22 1.32 -4.64 1.48
C LEU A 22 1.43 -5.41 0.16
N LYS A 23 1.00 -4.80 -0.93
CA LYS A 23 1.33 -5.18 -2.31
C LYS A 23 2.11 -4.02 -2.93
N VAL A 24 3.42 -4.17 -2.99
CA VAL A 24 4.32 -3.17 -3.58
C VAL A 24 4.46 -3.44 -5.08
N ILE A 25 4.36 -2.41 -5.88
CA ILE A 25 4.64 -2.46 -7.32
C ILE A 25 6.11 -2.10 -7.51
N ILE A 26 6.84 -2.93 -8.23
CA ILE A 26 8.21 -2.66 -8.65
C ILE A 26 8.16 -2.46 -10.16
N ASP A 27 8.55 -1.28 -10.60
CA ASP A 27 8.58 -0.92 -12.00
C ASP A 27 9.98 -1.12 -12.59
N TYR A 28 10.09 -0.96 -13.91
CA TYR A 28 11.37 -0.97 -14.58
C TYR A 28 12.26 0.20 -14.12
N PRO A 29 13.59 0.02 -14.14
CA PRO A 29 14.49 1.12 -13.84
C PRO A 29 14.33 2.26 -14.85
N THR A 30 14.61 3.47 -14.40
CA THR A 30 14.70 4.64 -15.29
C THR A 30 15.91 4.50 -16.25
N LEU A 31 15.92 5.26 -17.35
CA LEU A 31 17.04 5.25 -18.30
C LEU A 31 18.41 5.49 -17.65
N GLU A 32 18.47 6.37 -16.64
CA GLU A 32 19.72 6.68 -15.92
C GLU A 32 20.15 5.53 -14.99
N GLU A 33 19.18 4.92 -14.32
CA GLU A 33 19.46 3.72 -13.50
C GLU A 33 19.89 2.54 -14.36
N GLU A 34 19.29 2.35 -15.54
CA GLU A 34 19.67 1.28 -16.46
C GLU A 34 21.11 1.46 -16.99
N LYS A 35 21.52 2.71 -17.31
CA LYS A 35 22.91 3.05 -17.62
C LYS A 35 23.86 2.71 -16.47
N LEU A 36 23.45 2.95 -15.24
CA LEU A 36 24.24 2.63 -14.05
C LEU A 36 24.39 1.10 -13.90
N ILE A 37 23.29 0.36 -14.05
CA ILE A 37 23.27 -1.11 -14.03
C ILE A 37 24.24 -1.68 -15.08
N ILE A 38 24.22 -1.14 -16.30
CA ILE A 38 25.14 -1.58 -17.38
C ILE A 38 26.59 -1.34 -16.96
N ARG A 39 26.91 -0.14 -16.45
CA ARG A 39 28.28 0.20 -16.05
C ARG A 39 28.78 -0.69 -14.92
N GLU A 40 27.97 -0.93 -13.89
CA GLU A 40 28.33 -1.79 -12.76
C GLU A 40 28.57 -3.24 -13.16
N ASN A 41 27.71 -3.76 -14.04
CA ASN A 41 27.86 -5.14 -14.51
C ASN A 41 29.06 -5.34 -15.45
N LEU A 42 29.36 -4.34 -16.30
CA LEU A 42 30.54 -4.39 -17.19
C LEU A 42 31.85 -4.17 -16.43
N ALA A 43 31.85 -3.52 -15.28
CA ALA A 43 33.05 -3.33 -14.45
C ALA A 43 33.58 -4.62 -13.81
N GLY A 44 32.85 -5.72 -13.89
CA GLY A 44 33.27 -7.07 -13.45
C GLY A 44 33.41 -7.23 -11.94
N SER A 45 33.08 -6.20 -11.13
CA SER A 45 33.08 -6.27 -9.68
C SER A 45 31.78 -5.71 -9.12
N LEU A 46 30.89 -6.60 -8.68
CA LEU A 46 29.72 -6.17 -7.95
C LEU A 46 30.16 -5.61 -6.56
N PRO A 47 29.54 -4.51 -6.10
CA PRO A 47 29.86 -3.95 -4.79
C PRO A 47 29.57 -4.99 -3.71
N LYS A 48 30.54 -5.16 -2.79
CA LYS A 48 30.38 -6.07 -1.65
C LYS A 48 29.38 -5.49 -0.67
N VAL A 49 28.23 -6.16 -0.52
CA VAL A 49 27.22 -5.75 0.46
C VAL A 49 27.70 -6.05 1.88
N THR A 50 27.62 -5.06 2.74
CA THR A 50 27.87 -5.21 4.18
C THR A 50 26.58 -4.97 4.96
N PRO A 51 26.27 -5.77 6.01
CA PRO A 51 25.09 -5.54 6.83
C PRO A 51 25.21 -4.20 7.56
N VAL A 52 24.14 -3.40 7.55
CA VAL A 52 24.06 -2.09 8.24
C VAL A 52 23.21 -2.16 9.51
N ILE A 53 22.39 -3.20 9.66
CA ILE A 53 21.57 -3.48 10.84
C ILE A 53 21.57 -4.99 11.10
N THR A 54 21.31 -5.38 12.35
CA THR A 54 21.18 -6.77 12.77
C THR A 54 19.71 -7.20 12.87
N ALA A 55 19.46 -8.50 13.02
CA ALA A 55 18.12 -9.01 13.30
C ALA A 55 17.56 -8.49 14.64
N ASP A 56 18.43 -8.33 15.64
CA ASP A 56 18.05 -7.80 16.95
C ASP A 56 17.62 -6.33 16.87
N ASP A 57 18.29 -5.51 16.03
CA ASP A 57 17.88 -4.14 15.77
C ASP A 57 16.45 -4.08 15.19
N ILE A 58 16.10 -5.03 14.30
CA ILE A 58 14.73 -5.11 13.75
C ILE A 58 13.72 -5.48 14.84
N VAL A 59 14.06 -6.41 15.72
CA VAL A 59 13.18 -6.82 16.84
C VAL A 59 12.95 -5.64 17.79
N GLU A 60 14.00 -4.89 18.11
CA GLU A 60 13.88 -3.68 18.95
C GLU A 60 13.05 -2.57 18.24
N ALA A 61 13.28 -2.33 16.94
CA ALA A 61 12.50 -1.38 16.17
C ALA A 61 11.00 -1.72 16.19
N ARG A 62 10.61 -3.00 16.11
CA ARG A 62 9.19 -3.42 16.22
C ARG A 62 8.57 -2.98 17.53
N LYS A 63 9.29 -3.13 18.66
CA LYS A 63 8.80 -2.70 19.99
C LYS A 63 8.62 -1.19 20.07
N VAL A 64 9.44 -0.42 19.35
CA VAL A 64 9.32 1.03 19.29
C VAL A 64 8.14 1.43 18.38
N VAL A 65 7.96 0.78 17.23
CA VAL A 65 6.83 1.01 16.32
C VAL A 65 5.49 0.77 17.02
N GLU A 66 5.38 -0.24 17.88
CA GLU A 66 4.16 -0.50 18.66
C GLU A 66 3.78 0.65 19.59
N LYS A 67 4.77 1.46 20.03
CA LYS A 67 4.57 2.62 20.91
C LYS A 67 4.27 3.93 20.16
N VAL A 68 4.39 3.94 18.82
CA VAL A 68 4.02 5.12 18.02
C VAL A 68 2.54 5.41 18.23
N TYR A 69 2.25 6.63 18.66
CA TYR A 69 0.89 7.05 19.00
C TYR A 69 0.02 7.23 17.75
N ILE A 70 -1.22 6.79 17.81
CA ILE A 70 -2.27 7.11 16.84
C ILE A 70 -3.37 7.82 17.60
N ASP A 71 -3.75 9.01 17.16
CA ASP A 71 -4.88 9.77 17.68
C ASP A 71 -6.21 9.16 17.19
N GLU A 72 -7.26 9.29 17.97
CA GLU A 72 -8.61 8.80 17.63
C GLU A 72 -9.12 9.37 16.29
N LYS A 73 -8.76 10.61 15.97
CA LYS A 73 -9.11 11.25 14.69
C LYS A 73 -8.40 10.54 13.50
N ILE A 74 -7.18 10.09 13.69
CA ILE A 74 -6.46 9.30 12.68
C ILE A 74 -7.07 7.91 12.53
N GLU A 75 -7.49 7.29 13.64
CA GLU A 75 -8.22 6.01 13.59
C GLU A 75 -9.54 6.16 12.83
N GLN A 76 -10.28 7.26 13.08
CA GLN A 76 -11.50 7.58 12.35
C GLN A 76 -11.20 7.79 10.85
N TYR A 77 -10.18 8.57 10.51
CA TYR A 77 -9.76 8.81 9.14
C TYR A 77 -9.42 7.50 8.38
N ILE A 78 -8.68 6.59 9.02
CA ILE A 78 -8.39 5.26 8.49
C ILE A 78 -9.68 4.46 8.25
N ALA A 79 -10.59 4.50 9.21
CA ALA A 79 -11.88 3.83 9.11
C ALA A 79 -12.70 4.40 7.93
N ASP A 80 -12.75 5.72 7.80
CA ASP A 80 -13.49 6.40 6.73
C ASP A 80 -12.95 6.06 5.35
N ILE A 81 -11.64 6.01 5.16
CA ILE A 81 -11.01 5.56 3.90
C ILE A 81 -11.49 4.15 3.54
N VAL A 82 -11.45 3.22 4.49
CA VAL A 82 -11.86 1.83 4.23
C VAL A 82 -13.37 1.72 4.03
N PHE A 83 -14.18 2.47 4.78
CA PHE A 83 -15.63 2.52 4.60
C PHE A 83 -16.04 3.14 3.26
N ALA A 84 -15.33 4.18 2.79
CA ALA A 84 -15.55 4.77 1.48
C ALA A 84 -15.38 3.76 0.35
N SER A 85 -14.45 2.79 0.49
CA SER A 85 -14.30 1.72 -0.50
C SER A 85 -15.47 0.72 -0.52
N ARG A 86 -16.23 0.60 0.59
CA ARG A 86 -17.41 -0.28 0.70
C ARG A 86 -18.73 0.43 0.38
N TYR A 87 -18.81 1.70 0.74
CA TYR A 87 -20.02 2.51 0.67
C TYR A 87 -19.71 3.88 0.06
N PRO A 88 -19.25 3.93 -1.20
CA PRO A 88 -18.80 5.17 -1.83
C PRO A 88 -19.89 6.26 -1.84
N ASP A 89 -21.16 5.88 -1.99
CA ASP A 89 -22.29 6.83 -1.97
C ASP A 89 -22.32 7.69 -0.70
N ARG A 90 -21.95 7.13 0.45
CA ARG A 90 -21.95 7.82 1.75
C ARG A 90 -20.89 8.89 1.87
N TYR A 91 -19.86 8.81 1.03
CA TYR A 91 -18.72 9.72 1.01
C TYR A 91 -18.73 10.65 -0.22
N GLY A 92 -19.88 10.71 -0.94
CA GLY A 92 -20.01 11.55 -2.13
C GLY A 92 -19.17 11.07 -3.33
N LEU A 93 -18.96 9.75 -3.41
CA LEU A 93 -18.20 9.04 -4.44
C LEU A 93 -19.12 8.10 -5.23
N SER A 94 -20.36 8.52 -5.51
CA SER A 94 -21.37 7.67 -6.16
C SER A 94 -20.91 7.13 -7.51
N GLN A 95 -20.02 7.84 -8.20
CA GLN A 95 -19.40 7.39 -9.46
C GLN A 95 -18.56 6.12 -9.32
N LEU A 96 -18.08 5.80 -8.11
CA LEU A 96 -17.28 4.59 -7.86
C LEU A 96 -18.14 3.36 -7.55
N LYS A 97 -19.44 3.53 -7.31
CA LYS A 97 -20.30 2.46 -6.83
C LYS A 97 -20.33 1.25 -7.77
N ASP A 98 -20.48 1.51 -9.05
CA ASP A 98 -20.60 0.47 -10.07
C ASP A 98 -19.21 -0.05 -10.53
N LEU A 99 -18.15 0.64 -10.12
CA LEU A 99 -16.76 0.28 -10.44
C LEU A 99 -16.12 -0.68 -9.40
N ILE A 100 -16.71 -0.77 -8.19
CA ILE A 100 -16.18 -1.59 -7.08
C ILE A 100 -17.07 -2.80 -6.84
N THR A 101 -16.54 -4.01 -7.00
CA THR A 101 -17.24 -5.26 -6.65
C THR A 101 -17.24 -5.49 -5.15
N PHE A 102 -16.11 -5.27 -4.48
CA PHE A 102 -15.95 -5.33 -3.03
C PHE A 102 -14.87 -4.36 -2.55
N GLY A 103 -15.09 -3.79 -1.38
CA GLY A 103 -14.15 -2.89 -0.72
C GLY A 103 -13.27 -3.58 0.31
N GLY A 104 -12.38 -2.82 0.94
CA GLY A 104 -11.43 -3.31 1.92
C GLY A 104 -12.07 -4.00 3.13
N SER A 105 -11.54 -5.14 3.56
CA SER A 105 -11.94 -5.85 4.77
C SER A 105 -11.47 -5.11 6.04
N PRO A 106 -11.88 -5.51 7.27
CA PRO A 106 -11.31 -4.97 8.51
C PRO A 106 -9.78 -5.09 8.60
N ARG A 107 -9.18 -6.05 7.87
CA ARG A 107 -7.71 -6.14 7.74
C ARG A 107 -7.11 -4.93 7.06
N ALA A 108 -7.82 -4.29 6.14
CA ALA A 108 -7.37 -3.05 5.51
C ALA A 108 -7.14 -1.96 6.56
N SER A 109 -8.11 -1.72 7.45
CA SER A 109 -7.98 -0.71 8.53
C SER A 109 -6.84 -1.06 9.48
N ILE A 110 -6.74 -2.31 9.90
CA ILE A 110 -5.65 -2.78 10.79
C ILE A 110 -4.28 -2.58 10.14
N ASN A 111 -4.16 -2.94 8.86
CA ASN A 111 -2.89 -2.84 8.14
C ASN A 111 -2.53 -1.39 7.80
N LEU A 112 -3.50 -0.53 7.49
CA LEU A 112 -3.28 0.91 7.36
C LEU A 112 -2.72 1.49 8.67
N ALA A 113 -3.34 1.20 9.82
CA ALA A 113 -2.86 1.68 11.11
C ALA A 113 -1.45 1.19 11.43
N ARG A 114 -1.16 -0.10 11.22
CA ARG A 114 0.16 -0.70 11.48
C ARG A 114 1.24 -0.13 10.57
N ALA A 115 0.95 -0.04 9.27
CA ALA A 115 1.90 0.47 8.29
C ALA A 115 2.16 1.97 8.48
N SER A 116 1.12 2.76 8.86
CA SER A 116 1.29 4.19 9.21
C SER A 116 2.21 4.39 10.41
N ARG A 117 2.09 3.55 11.45
CA ARG A 117 3.04 3.59 12.60
C ARG A 117 4.48 3.33 12.15
N ALA A 118 4.69 2.31 11.33
CA ALA A 118 6.01 1.99 10.80
C ALA A 118 6.55 3.12 9.91
N TYR A 119 5.70 3.73 9.09
CA TYR A 119 6.07 4.86 8.24
C TYR A 119 6.45 6.10 9.08
N ALA A 120 5.65 6.45 10.09
CA ALA A 120 5.96 7.54 11.03
C ALA A 120 7.30 7.29 11.76
N PHE A 121 7.57 6.06 12.20
CA PHE A 121 8.84 5.66 12.80
C PHE A 121 10.02 5.88 11.84
N ILE A 122 9.91 5.43 10.59
CA ILE A 122 10.95 5.66 9.57
C ILE A 122 11.17 7.17 9.35
N LYS A 123 10.11 7.96 9.44
CA LYS A 123 10.18 9.44 9.38
C LYS A 123 10.64 10.08 10.71
N ARG A 124 11.09 9.28 11.69
CA ARG A 124 11.60 9.71 13.00
C ARG A 124 10.57 10.48 13.84
N ARG A 125 9.29 10.07 13.74
CA ARG A 125 8.18 10.63 14.53
C ARG A 125 7.61 9.59 15.48
N GLY A 126 7.20 10.04 16.67
CA GLY A 126 6.55 9.20 17.68
C GLY A 126 5.03 9.16 17.58
N TYR A 127 4.45 9.76 16.54
CA TYR A 127 3.01 9.83 16.29
C TYR A 127 2.71 9.80 14.79
N VAL A 128 1.52 9.31 14.45
CA VAL A 128 1.02 9.23 13.08
C VAL A 128 0.30 10.52 12.70
N ILE A 129 0.50 10.96 11.46
CA ILE A 129 -0.23 12.07 10.84
C ILE A 129 -0.99 11.57 9.59
N PRO A 130 -1.98 12.31 9.07
CA PRO A 130 -2.75 11.89 7.90
C PRO A 130 -1.90 11.57 6.67
N GLU A 131 -0.80 12.29 6.48
CA GLU A 131 0.13 12.07 5.38
C GLU A 131 0.79 10.69 5.42
N ASP A 132 1.00 10.12 6.61
CA ASP A 132 1.54 8.76 6.74
C ASP A 132 0.54 7.73 6.23
N VAL A 133 -0.74 7.93 6.54
CA VAL A 133 -1.82 7.07 6.06
C VAL A 133 -1.92 7.16 4.53
N ARG A 134 -1.89 8.37 3.99
CA ARG A 134 -1.96 8.61 2.53
C ARG A 134 -0.77 7.99 1.79
N ALA A 135 0.43 8.10 2.35
CA ALA A 135 1.66 7.59 1.73
C ALA A 135 1.66 6.08 1.49
N ILE A 136 0.97 5.32 2.35
CA ILE A 136 0.94 3.85 2.28
C ILE A 136 -0.40 3.28 1.82
N ALA A 137 -1.40 4.13 1.59
CA ALA A 137 -2.76 3.69 1.32
C ALA A 137 -2.85 2.82 0.04
N HIS A 138 -2.14 3.20 -1.02
CA HIS A 138 -2.10 2.43 -2.26
C HIS A 138 -1.53 1.02 -2.03
N ASP A 139 -0.41 0.91 -1.34
CA ASP A 139 0.24 -0.38 -1.08
C ASP A 139 -0.61 -1.31 -0.21
N VAL A 140 -1.40 -0.74 0.71
CA VAL A 140 -2.29 -1.51 1.58
C VAL A 140 -3.60 -1.87 0.87
N LEU A 141 -4.16 -1.01 0.01
CA LEU A 141 -5.53 -1.15 -0.50
C LEU A 141 -5.61 -1.78 -1.90
N ARG A 142 -4.58 -1.65 -2.76
CA ARG A 142 -4.67 -2.05 -4.18
C ARG A 142 -5.02 -3.53 -4.40
N HIS A 143 -4.73 -4.38 -3.45
CA HIS A 143 -5.07 -5.82 -3.51
C HIS A 143 -6.28 -6.19 -2.65
N ARG A 144 -7.03 -5.19 -2.16
CA ARG A 144 -8.19 -5.34 -1.29
C ARG A 144 -9.46 -4.70 -1.83
N ILE A 145 -9.34 -4.03 -2.97
CA ILE A 145 -10.47 -3.45 -3.69
C ILE A 145 -10.63 -4.24 -4.98
N GLY A 146 -11.76 -4.92 -5.11
CA GLY A 146 -12.10 -5.65 -6.33
C GLY A 146 -12.76 -4.73 -7.35
N LEU A 147 -12.27 -4.78 -8.58
CA LEU A 147 -12.83 -4.05 -9.70
C LEU A 147 -14.01 -4.80 -10.31
N SER A 148 -14.98 -4.06 -10.84
CA SER A 148 -16.08 -4.62 -11.64
C SER A 148 -15.67 -4.76 -13.11
N TYR A 149 -16.45 -5.52 -13.87
CA TYR A 149 -16.28 -5.56 -15.34
C TYR A 149 -16.44 -4.18 -16.01
N GLU A 150 -17.23 -3.29 -15.42
CA GLU A 150 -17.41 -1.93 -15.90
C GLU A 150 -16.13 -1.11 -15.71
N ALA A 151 -15.46 -1.25 -14.57
CA ALA A 151 -14.14 -0.63 -14.32
C ALA A 151 -13.10 -1.14 -15.33
N GLU A 152 -13.06 -2.45 -15.58
CA GLU A 152 -12.15 -3.04 -16.57
C GLU A 152 -12.46 -2.55 -18.00
N ALA A 153 -13.73 -2.49 -18.38
CA ALA A 153 -14.15 -2.02 -19.70
C ALA A 153 -13.84 -0.52 -19.94
N THR A 154 -13.84 0.27 -18.88
CA THR A 154 -13.50 1.70 -18.92
C THR A 154 -12.03 1.99 -18.60
N ASN A 155 -11.21 0.95 -18.41
CA ASN A 155 -9.79 1.03 -18.02
C ASN A 155 -9.54 1.78 -16.70
N VAL A 156 -10.53 1.79 -15.78
CA VAL A 156 -10.34 2.36 -14.44
C VAL A 156 -9.56 1.38 -13.57
N THR A 157 -8.51 1.86 -12.97
CA THR A 157 -7.58 1.09 -12.14
C THR A 157 -7.90 1.18 -10.66
N SER A 158 -7.44 0.21 -9.86
CA SER A 158 -7.53 0.28 -8.40
C SER A 158 -6.78 1.51 -7.83
N GLU A 159 -5.71 1.95 -8.50
CA GLU A 159 -4.93 3.12 -8.11
C GLU A 159 -5.76 4.40 -8.23
N GLU A 160 -6.52 4.57 -9.31
CA GLU A 160 -7.40 5.71 -9.50
C GLU A 160 -8.53 5.73 -8.46
N ILE A 161 -9.17 4.58 -8.22
CA ILE A 161 -10.22 4.46 -7.19
C ILE A 161 -9.69 4.82 -5.81
N ILE A 162 -8.50 4.32 -5.43
CA ILE A 162 -7.88 4.65 -4.15
C ILE A 162 -7.54 6.14 -4.07
N SER A 163 -7.02 6.71 -5.14
CA SER A 163 -6.72 8.15 -5.23
C SER A 163 -7.97 9.01 -5.02
N ASP A 164 -9.08 8.65 -5.66
CA ASP A 164 -10.36 9.35 -5.50
C ASP A 164 -10.86 9.28 -4.05
N ILE A 165 -10.79 8.09 -3.44
CA ILE A 165 -11.18 7.89 -2.03
C ILE A 165 -10.32 8.78 -1.10
N ILE A 166 -8.99 8.73 -1.22
CA ILE A 166 -8.07 9.47 -0.38
C ILE A 166 -8.25 10.99 -0.54
N ASN A 167 -8.57 11.44 -1.75
CA ASN A 167 -8.75 12.86 -2.02
C ASN A 167 -10.12 13.39 -1.58
N LYS A 168 -11.10 12.51 -1.42
CA LYS A 168 -12.47 12.88 -1.04
C LYS A 168 -12.73 12.77 0.45
N VAL A 169 -12.15 11.78 1.13
CA VAL A 169 -12.32 11.60 2.57
C VAL A 169 -11.69 12.78 3.31
N GLU A 170 -12.46 13.35 4.24
CA GLU A 170 -12.05 14.52 5.01
C GLU A 170 -10.83 14.19 5.90
N VAL A 171 -9.85 15.07 5.82
CA VAL A 171 -8.60 14.97 6.60
C VAL A 171 -8.85 15.62 7.97
N PRO A 172 -8.51 14.97 9.08
CA PRO A 172 -8.76 15.48 10.43
C PRO A 172 -7.86 16.66 10.81
#